data_356a5c8e35be73dfa62be607c6a78fc1
#
_entry.id   356a5c8e35be73dfa62be607c6a78fc1
#
_cell.length_a   1.000
_cell.length_b   1.000
_cell.length_c   1.000
_cell.angle_alpha   90.00
_cell.angle_beta   90.00
_cell.angle_gamma   90.00
#
_symmetry.space_group_name_H-M   'P 1'
#
loop_
_entity.id
_entity.type
_entity.pdbx_description
1 polymer ?
#
loop_
_entity_poly.entity_id
_entity_poly.type
_entity_poly.pdbx_seq_one_letter_code
_entity_poly.pdbx_strand_id
1 'polypeptide(L)'
;VDVGLNYLTLNRSAETLSGGEAQRIRLASQIGAGLVGVMYILDEPSIGLHQRDNERLLRTLTHLRDIGNTVLVVEHDEDAIRTADHVIDIGPGAGVHGGTVVAEGPMQIIMESEASLTGDYLSGRKTIAVPKKRGKANPKKQLVIEGASGNNLRNVKLDLPVGLLTCVTGVSGSGKSTLINGTLYPLAATALNGATTLRAAAHAD
;
A
#
# COMPACT_ATOMS: atom_id res chain seq x y z
N VAL A 1 -8.92 -15.49 10.58
CA VAL A 1 -8.71 -14.03 10.57
C VAL A 1 -8.18 -13.65 9.21
N ASP A 2 -8.89 -12.81 8.48
CA ASP A 2 -8.53 -12.43 7.11
C ASP A 2 -7.85 -11.05 7.10
N VAL A 3 -6.53 -11.06 7.13
CA VAL A 3 -5.69 -9.84 7.07
C VAL A 3 -5.04 -9.64 5.69
N GLY A 4 -5.61 -10.27 4.64
CA GLY A 4 -5.10 -10.14 3.27
C GLY A 4 -3.77 -10.84 3.01
N LEU A 5 -3.47 -11.93 3.72
CA LEU A 5 -2.21 -12.69 3.60
C LEU A 5 -2.40 -14.10 3.00
N ASN A 6 -3.48 -14.36 2.29
CA ASN A 6 -3.85 -15.69 1.78
C ASN A 6 -2.84 -16.26 0.75
N TYR A 7 -1.96 -15.42 0.22
CA TYR A 7 -0.91 -15.81 -0.71
C TYR A 7 0.38 -16.27 -0.02
N LEU A 8 0.51 -16.08 1.30
CA LEU A 8 1.67 -16.53 2.06
C LEU A 8 1.55 -18.02 2.42
N THR A 9 2.67 -18.71 2.34
CA THR A 9 2.81 -20.09 2.78
C THR A 9 3.54 -20.15 4.13
N LEU A 10 3.22 -21.14 4.97
CA LEU A 10 3.79 -21.28 6.32
C LEU A 10 5.31 -21.57 6.33
N ASN A 11 5.84 -22.05 5.23
CA ASN A 11 7.28 -22.34 5.07
C ASN A 11 8.09 -21.13 4.54
N ARG A 12 7.46 -19.97 4.38
CA ARG A 12 8.16 -18.76 3.95
C ARG A 12 9.00 -18.20 5.10
N SER A 13 10.27 -17.93 4.84
CA SER A 13 11.18 -17.34 5.84
C SER A 13 10.72 -15.93 6.24
N ALA A 14 10.77 -15.61 7.54
CA ALA A 14 10.41 -14.30 8.07
C ALA A 14 11.22 -13.15 7.48
N GLU A 15 12.48 -13.38 7.12
CA GLU A 15 13.39 -12.40 6.49
C GLU A 15 12.93 -11.97 5.09
N THR A 16 12.07 -12.75 4.45
CA THR A 16 11.53 -12.45 3.12
C THR A 16 10.21 -11.68 3.17
N LEU A 17 9.69 -11.43 4.36
CA LEU A 17 8.45 -10.69 4.55
C LEU A 17 8.69 -9.18 4.40
N SER A 18 7.78 -8.49 3.74
CA SER A 18 7.72 -7.03 3.81
C SER A 18 7.29 -6.57 5.21
N GLY A 19 7.62 -5.31 5.57
CA GLY A 19 7.21 -4.75 6.87
C GLY A 19 5.69 -4.83 7.09
N GLY A 20 4.89 -4.52 6.07
CA GLY A 20 3.43 -4.65 6.16
C GLY A 20 2.94 -6.09 6.29
N GLU A 21 3.59 -7.08 5.65
CA GLU A 21 3.27 -8.51 5.83
C GLU A 21 3.54 -8.93 7.28
N ALA A 22 4.71 -8.59 7.82
CA ALA A 22 5.08 -8.92 9.19
C ALA A 22 4.12 -8.29 10.22
N GLN A 23 3.73 -7.05 10.02
CA GLN A 23 2.76 -6.36 10.88
C GLN A 23 1.38 -7.04 10.86
N ARG A 24 0.88 -7.43 9.68
CA ARG A 24 -0.40 -8.12 9.54
C ARG A 24 -0.38 -9.53 10.12
N ILE A 25 0.76 -10.25 10.06
CA ILE A 25 0.91 -11.53 10.76
C ILE A 25 0.79 -11.35 12.27
N ARG A 26 1.44 -10.33 12.84
CA ARG A 26 1.31 -10.00 14.26
C ARG A 26 -0.14 -9.67 14.64
N LEU A 27 -0.80 -8.83 13.81
CA LEU A 27 -2.20 -8.48 14.00
C LEU A 27 -3.09 -9.74 13.97
N ALA A 28 -2.90 -10.63 12.99
CA ALA A 28 -3.65 -11.88 12.89
C ALA A 28 -3.47 -12.78 14.13
N SER A 29 -2.24 -12.86 14.67
CA SER A 29 -1.94 -13.63 15.90
C SER A 29 -2.66 -13.03 17.11
N GLN A 30 -2.66 -11.71 17.24
CA GLN A 30 -3.33 -11.00 18.34
C GLN A 30 -4.85 -11.17 18.30
N ILE A 31 -5.44 -11.06 17.10
CA ILE A 31 -6.87 -11.27 16.90
C ILE A 31 -7.26 -12.73 17.21
N GLY A 32 -6.42 -13.69 16.78
CA GLY A 32 -6.63 -15.12 17.07
C GLY A 32 -6.62 -15.46 18.56
N ALA A 33 -6.00 -14.63 19.40
CA ALA A 33 -6.02 -14.80 20.84
C ALA A 33 -7.37 -14.43 21.50
N GLY A 34 -8.29 -13.77 20.79
CA GLY A 34 -9.64 -13.46 21.28
C GLY A 34 -9.66 -12.53 22.50
N LEU A 35 -8.66 -11.70 22.68
CA LEU A 35 -8.57 -10.77 23.81
C LEU A 35 -9.67 -9.73 23.73
N VAL A 36 -10.27 -9.40 24.87
CA VAL A 36 -11.30 -8.39 25.05
C VAL A 36 -10.85 -7.37 26.10
N GLY A 37 -11.22 -6.09 25.90
CA GLY A 37 -10.86 -5.01 26.82
C GLY A 37 -9.42 -4.55 26.72
N VAL A 38 -8.75 -4.81 25.58
CA VAL A 38 -7.40 -4.34 25.31
C VAL A 38 -7.40 -3.17 24.32
N MET A 39 -6.29 -2.44 24.29
CA MET A 39 -6.05 -1.38 23.31
C MET A 39 -5.07 -1.87 22.24
N TYR A 40 -5.50 -1.85 20.99
CA TYR A 40 -4.66 -2.10 19.82
C TYR A 40 -4.19 -0.76 19.26
N ILE A 41 -2.88 -0.61 19.06
CA ILE A 41 -2.25 0.57 18.45
C ILE A 41 -1.56 0.10 17.18
N LEU A 42 -1.94 0.66 16.04
CA LEU A 42 -1.45 0.29 14.73
C LEU A 42 -0.97 1.53 13.98
N ASP A 43 0.20 1.45 13.38
CA ASP A 43 0.80 2.51 12.59
C ASP A 43 0.83 2.09 11.12
N GLU A 44 0.10 2.81 10.27
CA GLU A 44 -0.06 2.58 8.83
C GLU A 44 -0.29 1.10 8.45
N PRO A 45 -1.27 0.39 9.03
CA PRO A 45 -1.46 -1.04 8.75
C PRO A 45 -1.91 -1.33 7.32
N SER A 46 -2.40 -0.32 6.59
CA SER A 46 -2.81 -0.42 5.18
C SER A 46 -1.64 -0.36 4.20
N ILE A 47 -0.42 -0.02 4.66
CA ILE A 47 0.73 0.19 3.77
C ILE A 47 1.00 -1.00 2.85
N GLY A 48 1.10 -0.72 1.55
CA GLY A 48 1.37 -1.73 0.52
C GLY A 48 0.21 -2.68 0.23
N LEU A 49 -0.98 -2.44 0.79
CA LEU A 49 -2.19 -3.19 0.44
C LEU A 49 -2.78 -2.70 -0.89
N HIS A 50 -3.35 -3.65 -1.61
CA HIS A 50 -4.30 -3.33 -2.67
C HIS A 50 -5.65 -2.94 -2.03
N GLN A 51 -6.41 -2.05 -2.67
CA GLN A 51 -7.70 -1.55 -2.14
C GLN A 51 -8.65 -2.68 -1.69
N ARG A 52 -8.74 -3.78 -2.44
CA ARG A 52 -9.53 -4.96 -2.05
C ARG A 52 -9.07 -5.59 -0.73
N ASP A 53 -7.77 -5.59 -0.47
CA ASP A 53 -7.21 -6.20 0.75
C ASP A 53 -7.32 -5.22 1.93
N ASN A 54 -7.33 -3.90 1.66
CA ASN A 54 -7.60 -2.86 2.65
C ASN A 54 -9.00 -2.98 3.25
N GLU A 55 -10.02 -3.25 2.43
CA GLU A 55 -11.39 -3.50 2.90
C GLU A 55 -11.45 -4.65 3.94
N ARG A 56 -10.69 -5.73 3.72
CA ARG A 56 -10.60 -6.85 4.65
C ARG A 56 -9.94 -6.47 5.97
N LEU A 57 -8.86 -5.67 5.90
CA LEU A 57 -8.20 -5.13 7.07
C LEU A 57 -9.18 -4.29 7.89
N LEU A 58 -9.89 -3.35 7.27
CA LEU A 58 -10.87 -2.49 7.94
C LEU A 58 -11.98 -3.29 8.61
N ARG A 59 -12.54 -4.30 7.95
CA ARG A 59 -13.52 -5.22 8.57
C ARG A 59 -12.95 -5.94 9.80
N THR A 60 -11.68 -6.30 9.77
CA THR A 60 -11.01 -6.94 10.90
C THR A 60 -10.84 -5.98 12.06
N LEU A 61 -10.45 -4.73 11.80
CA LEU A 61 -10.29 -3.68 12.82
C LEU A 61 -11.64 -3.31 13.46
N THR A 62 -12.69 -3.16 12.65
CA THR A 62 -14.04 -2.91 13.17
C THR A 62 -14.56 -4.07 14.00
N HIS A 63 -14.28 -5.32 13.61
CA HIS A 63 -14.63 -6.49 14.42
C HIS A 63 -13.92 -6.48 15.77
N LEU A 64 -12.63 -6.12 15.83
CA LEU A 64 -11.90 -5.99 17.11
C LEU A 64 -12.59 -4.96 18.03
N ARG A 65 -13.00 -3.83 17.51
CA ARG A 65 -13.77 -2.82 18.25
C ARG A 65 -15.10 -3.40 18.76
N ASP A 66 -15.84 -4.07 17.88
CA ASP A 66 -17.19 -4.58 18.17
C ASP A 66 -17.20 -5.65 19.27
N ILE A 67 -16.12 -6.41 19.45
CA ILE A 67 -15.97 -7.37 20.57
C ILE A 67 -15.50 -6.71 21.86
N GLY A 68 -15.40 -5.39 21.95
CA GLY A 68 -15.14 -4.63 23.17
C GLY A 68 -13.69 -4.17 23.36
N ASN A 69 -12.93 -4.03 22.29
CA ASN A 69 -11.57 -3.47 22.33
C ASN A 69 -11.55 -2.00 21.91
N THR A 70 -10.48 -1.30 22.26
CA THR A 70 -10.15 0.01 21.70
C THR A 70 -9.15 -0.19 20.59
N VAL A 71 -9.41 0.40 19.41
CA VAL A 71 -8.51 0.32 18.25
C VAL A 71 -8.07 1.73 17.86
N LEU A 72 -6.80 2.03 18.03
CA LEU A 72 -6.16 3.28 17.62
C LEU A 72 -5.32 3.02 16.38
N VAL A 73 -5.60 3.75 15.31
CA VAL A 73 -4.91 3.57 14.03
C VAL A 73 -4.35 4.90 13.57
N VAL A 74 -3.06 4.94 13.27
CA VAL A 74 -2.44 6.06 12.56
C VAL A 74 -2.57 5.76 11.08
N GLU A 75 -3.37 6.54 10.36
CA GLU A 75 -3.68 6.29 8.95
C GLU A 75 -3.89 7.60 8.18
N HIS A 76 -3.70 7.50 6.87
CA HIS A 76 -4.00 8.56 5.91
C HIS A 76 -4.81 8.02 4.71
N ASP A 77 -5.20 6.76 4.76
CA ASP A 77 -6.10 6.15 3.78
C ASP A 77 -7.54 6.66 3.99
N GLU A 78 -8.18 7.09 2.90
CA GLU A 78 -9.51 7.67 2.94
C GLU A 78 -10.56 6.70 3.48
N ASP A 79 -10.51 5.41 3.08
CA ASP A 79 -11.48 4.41 3.51
C ASP A 79 -11.34 4.12 5.00
N ALA A 80 -10.10 4.12 5.54
CA ALA A 80 -9.84 3.98 6.96
C ALA A 80 -10.41 5.15 7.77
N ILE A 81 -10.15 6.38 7.34
CA ILE A 81 -10.65 7.59 7.99
C ILE A 81 -12.19 7.61 7.97
N ARG A 82 -12.82 7.24 6.84
CA ARG A 82 -14.27 7.17 6.69
C ARG A 82 -14.91 6.08 7.56
N THR A 83 -14.19 5.02 7.88
CA THR A 83 -14.67 3.90 8.68
C THR A 83 -14.53 4.16 10.18
N ALA A 84 -13.67 5.10 10.59
CA ALA A 84 -13.43 5.42 11.99
C ALA A 84 -14.65 6.07 12.68
N ASP A 85 -14.89 5.71 13.93
CA ASP A 85 -15.94 6.32 14.77
C ASP A 85 -15.53 7.73 15.23
N HIS A 86 -14.22 7.95 15.41
CA HIS A 86 -13.62 9.19 15.88
C HIS A 86 -12.30 9.43 15.16
N VAL A 87 -12.10 10.64 14.66
CA VAL A 87 -10.89 11.05 13.95
C VAL A 87 -10.22 12.18 14.72
N ILE A 88 -8.92 12.13 14.84
CA ILE A 88 -8.07 13.20 15.39
C ILE A 88 -7.14 13.65 14.27
N ASP A 89 -7.33 14.87 13.76
CA ASP A 89 -6.51 15.43 12.70
C ASP A 89 -5.40 16.30 13.26
N ILE A 90 -4.16 15.94 12.95
CA ILE A 90 -2.95 16.61 13.45
C ILE A 90 -2.37 17.49 12.34
N GLY A 91 -2.12 18.74 12.65
CA GLY A 91 -1.61 19.71 11.68
C GLY A 91 -1.14 21.01 12.34
N PRO A 92 -1.27 22.17 11.61
CA PRO A 92 -1.71 22.31 10.21
C PRO A 92 -0.65 21.92 9.17
N GLY A 93 0.62 21.79 9.55
CA GLY A 93 1.73 21.47 8.68
C GLY A 93 2.62 20.36 9.22
N ALA A 94 3.84 20.28 8.71
CA ALA A 94 4.83 19.31 9.14
C ALA A 94 5.97 19.96 9.97
N GLY A 95 6.68 19.18 10.77
CA GLY A 95 7.80 19.63 11.59
C GLY A 95 7.38 20.72 12.57
N VAL A 96 8.09 21.83 12.60
CA VAL A 96 7.84 22.97 13.51
C VAL A 96 6.47 23.66 13.29
N HIS A 97 5.84 23.40 12.17
CA HIS A 97 4.52 23.94 11.82
C HIS A 97 3.38 22.96 12.05
N GLY A 98 3.66 21.81 12.64
CA GLY A 98 2.70 20.78 12.97
C GLY A 98 2.54 20.57 14.48
N GLY A 99 2.02 19.40 14.84
CA GLY A 99 1.98 18.95 16.23
C GLY A 99 0.81 19.49 17.06
N THR A 100 -0.21 20.08 16.42
CA THR A 100 -1.45 20.50 17.08
C THR A 100 -2.64 19.74 16.55
N VAL A 101 -3.65 19.49 17.37
CA VAL A 101 -4.95 18.98 16.93
C VAL A 101 -5.69 20.13 16.25
N VAL A 102 -5.97 19.99 14.96
CA VAL A 102 -6.68 21.01 14.16
C VAL A 102 -8.18 20.73 14.08
N ALA A 103 -8.57 19.47 14.19
CA ALA A 103 -9.96 19.04 14.29
C ALA A 103 -10.03 17.66 14.97
N GLU A 104 -11.10 17.40 15.72
CA GLU A 104 -11.37 16.08 16.30
C GLU A 104 -12.86 15.80 16.38
N GLY A 105 -13.25 14.55 16.25
CA GLY A 105 -14.63 14.11 16.32
C GLY A 105 -15.01 13.09 15.25
N PRO A 106 -16.33 12.85 15.06
CA PRO A 106 -16.81 12.10 13.91
C PRO A 106 -16.36 12.74 12.59
N MET A 107 -16.24 11.93 11.54
CA MET A 107 -15.74 12.38 10.23
C MET A 107 -16.43 13.66 9.71
N GLN A 108 -17.72 13.84 10.01
CA GLN A 108 -18.47 15.04 9.61
C GLN A 108 -17.84 16.33 10.16
N ILE A 109 -17.40 16.32 11.41
CA ILE A 109 -16.70 17.47 12.04
C ILE A 109 -15.39 17.79 11.34
N ILE A 110 -14.64 16.76 10.96
CA ILE A 110 -13.38 16.93 10.20
C ILE A 110 -13.66 17.56 8.84
N MET A 111 -14.67 17.07 8.12
CA MET A 111 -15.07 17.60 6.79
C MET A 111 -15.56 19.05 6.84
N GLU A 112 -16.21 19.47 7.93
CA GLU A 112 -16.71 20.84 8.12
C GLU A 112 -15.63 21.81 8.60
N SER A 113 -14.54 21.31 9.18
CA SER A 113 -13.45 22.14 9.69
C SER A 113 -12.70 22.84 8.54
N GLU A 114 -12.62 24.17 8.60
CA GLU A 114 -11.81 24.98 7.67
C GLU A 114 -10.32 24.89 7.97
N ALA A 115 -9.94 24.50 9.18
CA ALA A 115 -8.54 24.33 9.57
C ALA A 115 -7.96 22.98 9.14
N SER A 116 -8.82 22.00 8.80
CA SER A 116 -8.41 20.66 8.45
C SER A 116 -8.12 20.51 6.97
N LEU A 117 -6.84 20.29 6.63
CA LEU A 117 -6.45 19.93 5.27
C LEU A 117 -7.03 18.56 4.87
N THR A 118 -7.05 17.61 5.78
CA THR A 118 -7.71 16.31 5.61
C THR A 118 -9.19 16.49 5.30
N GLY A 119 -9.88 17.35 6.04
CA GLY A 119 -11.27 17.71 5.81
C GLY A 119 -11.52 18.36 4.44
N ASP A 120 -10.60 19.18 3.96
CA ASP A 120 -10.68 19.80 2.63
C ASP A 120 -10.71 18.73 1.51
N TYR A 121 -9.87 17.71 1.61
CA TYR A 121 -9.83 16.62 0.61
C TYR A 121 -11.01 15.67 0.77
N LEU A 122 -11.36 15.26 1.98
CA LEU A 122 -12.50 14.36 2.25
C LEU A 122 -13.84 14.94 1.83
N SER A 123 -14.02 16.26 1.97
CA SER A 123 -15.22 16.99 1.55
C SER A 123 -15.25 17.34 0.07
N GLY A 124 -14.13 17.21 -0.62
CA GLY A 124 -13.97 17.63 -2.02
C GLY A 124 -13.78 19.14 -2.22
N ARG A 125 -13.62 19.94 -1.16
CA ARG A 125 -13.25 21.37 -1.27
C ARG A 125 -11.91 21.53 -1.97
N LYS A 126 -10.96 20.59 -1.74
CA LYS A 126 -9.72 20.47 -2.48
C LYS A 126 -9.67 19.11 -3.20
N THR A 127 -9.15 19.12 -4.40
CA THR A 127 -8.97 17.90 -5.20
C THR A 127 -7.63 17.95 -5.93
N ILE A 128 -7.03 16.77 -6.13
CA ILE A 128 -5.87 16.64 -6.99
C ILE A 128 -6.35 16.53 -8.43
N ALA A 129 -6.03 17.54 -9.23
CA ALA A 129 -6.49 17.59 -10.61
C ALA A 129 -5.90 16.44 -11.44
N VAL A 130 -6.74 15.67 -12.10
CA VAL A 130 -6.31 14.67 -13.07
C VAL A 130 -5.93 15.36 -14.37
N PRO A 131 -4.70 15.17 -14.89
CA PRO A 131 -4.27 15.81 -16.13
C PRO A 131 -5.18 15.42 -17.31
N LYS A 132 -5.70 16.42 -18.03
CA LYS A 132 -6.53 16.20 -19.23
C LYS A 132 -5.72 15.65 -20.41
N LYS A 133 -4.42 15.97 -20.47
CA LYS A 133 -3.49 15.48 -21.51
C LYS A 133 -2.51 14.50 -20.88
N ARG A 134 -2.36 13.34 -21.48
CA ARG A 134 -1.37 12.32 -21.12
C ARG A 134 -0.25 12.29 -22.14
N GLY A 135 0.96 11.98 -21.70
CA GLY A 135 2.07 11.67 -22.62
C GLY A 135 1.70 10.50 -23.53
N LYS A 136 2.13 10.57 -24.78
CA LYS A 136 1.92 9.48 -25.75
C LYS A 136 3.14 8.58 -25.78
N ALA A 137 2.94 7.28 -25.77
CA ALA A 137 4.01 6.31 -25.95
C ALA A 137 4.64 6.46 -27.35
N ASN A 138 5.96 6.38 -27.39
CA ASN A 138 6.69 6.28 -28.66
C ASN A 138 7.05 4.79 -28.90
N PRO A 139 6.48 4.16 -29.95
CA PRO A 139 6.73 2.74 -30.23
C PRO A 139 8.21 2.40 -30.48
N LYS A 140 9.02 3.40 -30.83
CA LYS A 140 10.47 3.23 -31.06
C LYS A 140 11.32 3.40 -29.79
N LYS A 141 10.69 3.73 -28.66
CA LYS A 141 11.36 3.93 -27.36
C LYS A 141 10.68 3.10 -26.30
N GLN A 142 11.00 1.81 -26.28
CA GLN A 142 10.44 0.85 -25.35
C GLN A 142 11.55 -0.03 -24.78
N LEU A 143 11.41 -0.44 -23.52
CA LEU A 143 12.10 -1.58 -22.94
C LEU A 143 11.16 -2.76 -23.03
N VAL A 144 11.62 -3.84 -23.63
CA VAL A 144 10.83 -5.06 -23.80
C VAL A 144 11.47 -6.18 -22.99
N ILE A 145 10.66 -6.87 -22.19
CA ILE A 145 11.03 -8.12 -21.54
C ILE A 145 10.10 -9.19 -22.09
N GLU A 146 10.66 -10.34 -22.42
CA GLU A 146 9.89 -11.51 -22.84
C GLU A 146 10.16 -12.70 -21.91
N GLY A 147 9.17 -13.55 -21.73
CA GLY A 147 9.36 -14.81 -21.03
C GLY A 147 9.60 -14.71 -19.53
N ALA A 148 9.28 -13.59 -18.87
CA ALA A 148 9.49 -13.46 -17.44
C ALA A 148 8.71 -14.54 -16.67
N SER A 149 9.43 -15.44 -15.98
CA SER A 149 8.90 -16.66 -15.36
C SER A 149 9.38 -16.86 -13.92
N GLY A 150 9.95 -15.81 -13.31
CA GLY A 150 10.39 -15.86 -11.91
C GLY A 150 9.23 -15.98 -10.94
N ASN A 151 9.38 -16.77 -9.89
CA ASN A 151 8.37 -17.02 -8.85
C ASN A 151 7.01 -17.43 -9.47
N ASN A 152 5.99 -16.58 -9.30
CA ASN A 152 4.62 -16.82 -9.81
C ASN A 152 4.36 -16.21 -11.20
N LEU A 153 5.34 -15.62 -11.85
CA LEU A 153 5.18 -15.12 -13.22
C LEU A 153 5.05 -16.28 -14.22
N ARG A 154 4.17 -16.11 -15.20
CA ARG A 154 3.86 -17.15 -16.18
C ARG A 154 4.15 -16.66 -17.59
N ASN A 155 5.42 -16.70 -17.99
CA ASN A 155 5.86 -16.28 -19.31
C ASN A 155 5.37 -14.86 -19.69
N VAL A 156 5.57 -13.90 -18.76
CA VAL A 156 5.04 -12.55 -18.89
C VAL A 156 5.87 -11.76 -19.90
N LYS A 157 5.19 -11.13 -20.85
CA LYS A 157 5.76 -10.08 -21.69
C LYS A 157 5.46 -8.71 -21.09
N LEU A 158 6.45 -7.81 -21.07
CA LEU A 158 6.31 -6.43 -20.66
C LEU A 158 6.89 -5.50 -21.73
N ASP A 159 6.04 -4.65 -22.28
CA ASP A 159 6.44 -3.55 -23.16
C ASP A 159 6.35 -2.24 -22.36
N LEU A 160 7.50 -1.75 -21.88
CA LEU A 160 7.59 -0.56 -21.04
C LEU A 160 7.94 0.68 -21.88
N PRO A 161 7.03 1.66 -22.05
CA PRO A 161 7.32 2.87 -22.79
C PRO A 161 8.29 3.76 -22.01
N VAL A 162 9.39 4.15 -22.65
CA VAL A 162 10.40 5.04 -22.08
C VAL A 162 9.95 6.50 -22.14
N GLY A 163 10.19 7.25 -21.05
CA GLY A 163 9.84 8.67 -20.95
C GLY A 163 8.40 8.95 -20.50
N LEU A 164 7.71 7.93 -19.98
CA LEU A 164 6.37 8.08 -19.39
C LEU A 164 6.37 7.67 -17.93
N LEU A 165 5.43 8.19 -17.16
CA LEU A 165 5.09 7.65 -15.86
C LEU A 165 4.25 6.39 -16.07
N THR A 166 4.81 5.23 -15.73
CA THR A 166 4.13 3.94 -15.84
C THR A 166 3.83 3.39 -14.46
N CYS A 167 2.58 3.04 -14.21
CA CYS A 167 2.15 2.45 -12.96
C CYS A 167 1.97 0.94 -13.14
N VAL A 168 2.61 0.15 -12.27
CA VAL A 168 2.44 -1.31 -12.19
C VAL A 168 1.56 -1.63 -11.00
N THR A 169 0.36 -2.12 -11.25
CA THR A 169 -0.67 -2.34 -10.23
C THR A 169 -1.13 -3.80 -10.19
N GLY A 170 -1.84 -4.16 -9.15
CA GLY A 170 -2.38 -5.50 -8.93
C GLY A 170 -2.38 -5.86 -7.44
N VAL A 171 -3.10 -6.92 -7.09
CA VAL A 171 -3.23 -7.39 -5.70
C VAL A 171 -1.88 -7.76 -5.07
N SER A 172 -1.81 -7.78 -3.75
CA SER A 172 -0.63 -8.22 -3.02
C SER A 172 -0.25 -9.65 -3.43
N GLY A 173 1.05 -9.93 -3.60
CA GLY A 173 1.53 -11.24 -4.06
C GLY A 173 1.34 -11.53 -5.55
N SER A 174 0.83 -10.61 -6.39
CA SER A 174 0.59 -10.85 -7.83
C SER A 174 1.86 -10.96 -8.69
N GLY A 175 3.05 -10.68 -8.14
CA GLY A 175 4.31 -10.77 -8.87
C GLY A 175 4.89 -9.44 -9.35
N LYS A 176 4.29 -8.30 -8.99
CA LYS A 176 4.77 -6.95 -9.37
C LYS A 176 6.26 -6.75 -9.08
N SER A 177 6.68 -7.00 -7.84
CA SER A 177 8.07 -6.84 -7.43
C SER A 177 9.00 -7.85 -8.10
N THR A 178 8.53 -9.06 -8.39
CA THR A 178 9.30 -10.06 -9.15
C THR A 178 9.54 -9.57 -10.58
N LEU A 179 8.52 -9.01 -11.23
CA LEU A 179 8.65 -8.49 -12.59
C LEU A 179 9.57 -7.27 -12.64
N ILE A 180 9.39 -6.30 -11.74
CA ILE A 180 10.13 -5.03 -11.80
C ILE A 180 11.48 -5.15 -11.11
N ASN A 181 11.52 -5.48 -9.81
CA ASN A 181 12.77 -5.48 -9.04
C ASN A 181 13.59 -6.76 -9.28
N GLY A 182 12.90 -7.89 -9.48
CA GLY A 182 13.56 -9.17 -9.68
C GLY A 182 13.95 -9.46 -11.12
N THR A 183 13.33 -8.84 -12.12
CA THR A 183 13.59 -9.11 -13.54
C THR A 183 14.03 -7.86 -14.29
N LEU A 184 13.17 -6.85 -14.43
CA LEU A 184 13.46 -5.65 -15.23
C LEU A 184 14.71 -4.90 -14.73
N TYR A 185 14.77 -4.61 -13.44
CA TYR A 185 15.87 -3.82 -12.88
C TYR A 185 17.24 -4.49 -13.07
N PRO A 186 17.45 -5.78 -12.71
CA PRO A 186 18.73 -6.46 -12.96
C PRO A 186 19.11 -6.51 -14.43
N LEU A 187 18.17 -6.79 -15.34
CA LEU A 187 18.44 -6.83 -16.78
C LEU A 187 18.88 -5.46 -17.31
N ALA A 188 18.12 -4.41 -16.97
CA ALA A 188 18.44 -3.05 -17.38
C ALA A 188 19.79 -2.57 -16.80
N ALA A 189 20.07 -2.85 -15.53
CA ALA A 189 21.34 -2.49 -14.89
C ALA A 189 22.54 -3.21 -15.52
N THR A 190 22.38 -4.47 -15.88
CA THR A 190 23.42 -5.23 -16.59
C THR A 190 23.62 -4.69 -18.00
N ALA A 191 22.56 -4.51 -18.77
CA ALA A 191 22.65 -4.10 -20.17
C ALA A 191 23.12 -2.65 -20.34
N LEU A 192 22.71 -1.74 -19.46
CA LEU A 192 22.99 -0.30 -19.60
C LEU A 192 24.22 0.15 -18.80
N ASN A 193 24.49 -0.46 -17.65
CA ASN A 193 25.54 -0.01 -16.74
C ASN A 193 26.60 -1.08 -16.46
N GLY A 194 26.54 -2.26 -17.11
CA GLY A 194 27.52 -3.32 -16.93
C GLY A 194 27.51 -3.93 -15.50
N ALA A 195 26.38 -3.89 -14.79
CA ALA A 195 26.28 -4.46 -13.46
C ALA A 195 26.48 -5.99 -13.48
N THR A 196 27.45 -6.50 -12.73
CA THR A 196 27.81 -7.94 -12.72
C THR A 196 27.30 -8.68 -11.49
N THR A 197 26.88 -7.96 -10.45
CA THR A 197 26.45 -8.54 -9.17
C THR A 197 24.95 -8.85 -9.10
N LEU A 198 24.16 -8.25 -9.99
CA LEU A 198 22.70 -8.44 -10.02
C LEU A 198 22.34 -9.63 -10.90
N ARG A 199 21.48 -10.51 -10.37
CA ARG A 199 20.93 -11.65 -11.12
C ARG A 199 19.45 -11.43 -11.35
N ALA A 200 19.05 -11.45 -12.62
CA ALA A 200 17.64 -11.42 -12.99
C ALA A 200 16.95 -12.75 -12.63
N ALA A 201 15.67 -12.66 -12.29
CA ALA A 201 14.83 -13.85 -12.18
C ALA A 201 14.62 -14.50 -13.55
N ALA A 202 14.12 -15.73 -13.61
CA ALA A 202 13.94 -16.49 -14.85
C ALA A 202 13.13 -15.71 -15.89
N HIS A 203 13.66 -15.64 -17.13
CA HIS A 203 13.10 -14.94 -18.29
C HIS A 203 13.60 -15.62 -19.57
N ALA A 204 13.08 -15.25 -20.73
CA ALA A 204 13.65 -15.66 -22.02
C ALA A 204 14.92 -14.86 -22.32
N ASP A 205 15.85 -15.49 -23.02
CA ASP A 205 17.11 -14.87 -23.46
C ASP A 205 16.87 -13.84 -24.58
#